data_3f60586fea8b7ff06af984fc09a06bbc
#
_entry.id   3f60586fea8b7ff06af984fc09a06bbc
#
_cell.length_a   1.000
_cell.length_b   1.000
_cell.length_c   1.000
_cell.angle_alpha   90.00
_cell.angle_beta   90.00
_cell.angle_gamma   90.00
#
_symmetry.space_group_name_H-M   'P 1'
#
loop_
_entity.id
_entity.type
_entity.pdbx_description
1 polymer ?
#
loop_
_entity_poly.entity_id
_entity_poly.type
_entity_poly.pdbx_seq_one_letter_code
_entity_poly.pdbx_strand_id
1 'polypeptide(L)'
;MTDTPLSRIRNFAIIAHIDHGKSTLADRLIEACGALSDREMKDQVLDSMEIERERGITIKAQTVRLTYPARDGNTYVLNLMDTPGHVDFAYEVSRSLAACEGSLLVVDASQGVEAQTLANVYQAIEAGHEIVPVLNKIDLPAADPDRVKVQIEEVIGLPADDAVLISAKTGLGIGEVLEALVARLPPPKGDAEAPTKALLVDSWYDSYLGVVILVRVKDGRLRRGQRIRFMATGAVHTVEAVGVFTPKMVTVDDLGPGELGYITAGIKTVADCSVGDTITDDRSPAAEPLPGFKPSVPVVWCGLYPTDADDFEKLRESLAKLRLNDASFHYEPEISAALGFGFRCGFLGLLHLEIVQERLAREFGLDLIATAPSVVYRIHTTRGEVKELHNPADMPDPSTIDHIEEPWIKATIFVPDEYLGGVLTLCNERRGQQVDLTYVGNRAMAVYRLPLNEVVFDFYDRLKSISRGYASFDYAMDGYAESDLVKISILVNGDPVDALAFIAHRSQAEKRGRAICEKLKELIPRQLFKIAIQAAIGSRIIARETIGALAKDVTAKCYGGDITRKRKLLEKQKEGKKRMRQFGKVEIPQTAFLAALKIDA
;
A
#
# COMPACT_ATOMS: atom_id res chain seq x y z
N MET A 1 -5.66 -38.89 1.31
CA MET A 1 -4.53 -38.60 2.23
C MET A 1 -4.95 -38.98 3.62
N THR A 2 -4.05 -39.59 4.40
CA THR A 2 -4.33 -39.92 5.81
C THR A 2 -4.61 -38.62 6.58
N ASP A 3 -5.71 -38.61 7.35
CA ASP A 3 -6.08 -37.49 8.23
C ASP A 3 -4.88 -37.10 9.12
N THR A 4 -4.33 -35.93 8.90
CA THR A 4 -3.25 -35.42 9.76
C THR A 4 -3.88 -35.01 11.10
N PRO A 5 -3.47 -35.59 12.23
CA PRO A 5 -4.00 -35.17 13.53
C PRO A 5 -3.74 -33.67 13.77
N LEU A 6 -4.71 -32.96 14.36
CA LEU A 6 -4.58 -31.53 14.70
C LEU A 6 -3.29 -31.23 15.46
N SER A 7 -2.88 -32.14 16.36
CA SER A 7 -1.64 -32.00 17.12
C SER A 7 -0.36 -31.90 16.28
N ARG A 8 -0.42 -32.34 15.02
CA ARG A 8 0.70 -32.32 14.07
C ARG A 8 0.57 -31.25 12.98
N ILE A 9 -0.34 -30.30 13.12
CA ILE A 9 -0.47 -29.14 12.23
C ILE A 9 0.12 -27.93 12.93
N ARG A 10 0.87 -27.10 12.19
CA ARG A 10 1.35 -25.79 12.62
C ARG A 10 1.05 -24.77 11.52
N ASN A 11 0.29 -23.75 11.86
CA ASN A 11 0.02 -22.63 10.96
C ASN A 11 0.76 -21.41 11.47
N PHE A 12 1.62 -20.85 10.67
CA PHE A 12 2.46 -19.73 11.08
C PHE A 12 2.68 -18.73 9.97
N ALA A 13 2.83 -17.48 10.37
CA ALA A 13 3.20 -16.38 9.51
C ALA A 13 4.68 -16.00 9.72
N ILE A 14 5.34 -15.47 8.70
CA ILE A 14 6.64 -14.83 8.85
C ILE A 14 6.44 -13.33 8.88
N ILE A 15 6.80 -12.69 9.98
CA ILE A 15 6.77 -11.24 10.16
C ILE A 15 8.20 -10.70 10.24
N ALA A 16 8.49 -9.66 9.48
CA ALA A 16 9.81 -9.06 9.39
C ALA A 16 9.74 -7.63 8.88
N HIS A 17 10.78 -6.85 9.15
CA HIS A 17 11.02 -5.61 8.41
C HIS A 17 11.48 -5.91 6.98
N ILE A 18 11.33 -4.92 6.08
CA ILE A 18 11.87 -5.00 4.71
C ILE A 18 13.38 -5.29 4.79
N ASP A 19 13.88 -6.12 3.89
CA ASP A 19 15.30 -6.52 3.81
C ASP A 19 15.85 -7.33 5.00
N HIS A 20 15.06 -7.72 5.99
CA HIS A 20 15.50 -8.62 7.07
C HIS A 20 15.65 -10.09 6.62
N GLY A 21 15.27 -10.41 5.38
CA GLY A 21 15.47 -11.72 4.76
C GLY A 21 14.28 -12.67 4.92
N LYS A 22 13.07 -12.13 5.02
CA LYS A 22 11.81 -12.88 5.10
C LYS A 22 11.63 -13.88 3.96
N SER A 23 11.63 -13.42 2.70
CA SER A 23 11.43 -14.26 1.52
C SER A 23 12.56 -15.28 1.35
N THR A 24 13.81 -14.90 1.68
CA THR A 24 14.95 -15.84 1.67
C THR A 24 14.76 -16.94 2.72
N LEU A 25 14.25 -16.64 3.91
CA LEU A 25 13.93 -17.64 4.91
C LEU A 25 12.80 -18.56 4.43
N ALA A 26 11.75 -18.02 3.85
CA ALA A 26 10.65 -18.80 3.29
C ALA A 26 11.17 -19.81 2.23
N ASP A 27 12.04 -19.38 1.33
CA ASP A 27 12.68 -20.24 0.32
C ASP A 27 13.46 -21.38 0.99
N ARG A 28 14.25 -21.08 2.04
CA ARG A 28 15.02 -22.10 2.77
C ARG A 28 14.15 -23.11 3.51
N LEU A 29 13.03 -22.68 4.06
CA LEU A 29 12.06 -23.58 4.68
C LEU A 29 11.42 -24.53 3.66
N ILE A 30 11.07 -24.00 2.46
CA ILE A 30 10.54 -24.78 1.34
C ILE A 30 11.56 -25.82 0.87
N GLU A 31 12.82 -25.40 0.71
CA GLU A 31 13.94 -26.26 0.31
C GLU A 31 14.20 -27.37 1.35
N ALA A 32 14.33 -27.00 2.63
CA ALA A 32 14.61 -27.94 3.72
C ALA A 32 13.50 -28.98 3.91
N CYS A 33 12.25 -28.66 3.59
CA CYS A 33 11.12 -29.59 3.59
C CYS A 33 10.99 -30.40 2.28
N GLY A 34 11.85 -30.16 1.28
CA GLY A 34 11.81 -30.87 0.01
C GLY A 34 10.54 -30.65 -0.82
N ALA A 35 9.87 -29.50 -0.64
CA ALA A 35 8.63 -29.20 -1.35
C ALA A 35 8.84 -28.89 -2.83
N LEU A 36 10.05 -28.48 -3.21
CA LEU A 36 10.48 -28.29 -4.60
C LEU A 36 11.80 -29.01 -4.85
N SER A 37 12.00 -29.47 -6.08
CA SER A 37 13.30 -30.01 -6.51
C SER A 37 14.29 -28.85 -6.77
N ASP A 38 15.60 -29.13 -6.66
CA ASP A 38 16.68 -28.15 -6.91
C ASP A 38 16.55 -27.44 -8.27
N ARG A 39 15.95 -28.09 -9.26
CA ARG A 39 15.72 -27.51 -10.60
C ARG A 39 14.52 -26.57 -10.66
N GLU A 40 13.59 -26.68 -9.75
CA GLU A 40 12.38 -25.86 -9.66
C GLU A 40 12.55 -24.68 -8.70
N MET A 41 13.56 -24.76 -7.82
CA MET A 41 13.91 -23.65 -6.92
C MET A 41 14.38 -22.45 -7.73
N LYS A 42 13.78 -21.32 -7.42
CA LYS A 42 14.15 -19.97 -7.88
C LYS A 42 14.23 -19.07 -6.66
N ASP A 43 14.96 -17.99 -6.77
CA ASP A 43 14.94 -16.98 -5.74
C ASP A 43 13.52 -16.39 -5.58
N GLN A 44 13.07 -16.23 -4.35
CA GLN A 44 11.76 -15.67 -4.01
C GLN A 44 10.60 -16.46 -4.65
N VAL A 45 10.55 -17.76 -4.38
CA VAL A 45 9.55 -18.70 -4.95
C VAL A 45 8.11 -18.25 -4.68
N LEU A 46 7.85 -17.65 -3.52
CA LEU A 46 6.52 -17.19 -3.11
C LEU A 46 6.17 -15.81 -3.70
N ASP A 47 7.16 -14.98 -4.05
CA ASP A 47 6.91 -13.70 -4.71
C ASP A 47 6.50 -13.92 -6.18
N SER A 48 5.20 -14.08 -6.41
CA SER A 48 4.63 -14.50 -7.70
C SER A 48 4.64 -13.39 -8.75
N MET A 49 4.58 -12.12 -8.32
CA MET A 49 4.55 -10.96 -9.21
C MET A 49 5.96 -10.53 -9.60
N GLU A 50 6.15 -10.10 -10.84
CA GLU A 50 7.42 -9.55 -11.30
C GLU A 50 7.83 -8.30 -10.51
N ILE A 51 6.84 -7.44 -10.19
CA ILE A 51 7.03 -6.22 -9.40
C ILE A 51 7.49 -6.51 -7.96
N GLU A 52 7.07 -7.62 -7.35
CA GLU A 52 7.54 -8.06 -6.02
C GLU A 52 9.04 -8.35 -6.07
N ARG A 53 9.47 -9.12 -7.07
CA ARG A 53 10.89 -9.51 -7.26
C ARG A 53 11.78 -8.34 -7.62
N GLU A 54 11.31 -7.42 -8.47
CA GLU A 54 12.06 -6.24 -8.85
C GLU A 54 12.25 -5.26 -7.67
N ARG A 55 11.21 -5.10 -6.85
CA ARG A 55 11.24 -4.18 -5.70
C ARG A 55 11.78 -4.82 -4.42
N GLY A 56 11.94 -6.15 -4.41
CA GLY A 56 12.38 -6.90 -3.22
C GLY A 56 11.38 -6.87 -2.06
N ILE A 57 10.09 -6.70 -2.36
CA ILE A 57 9.02 -6.62 -1.35
C ILE A 57 7.90 -7.60 -1.67
N THR A 58 7.34 -8.25 -0.65
CA THR A 58 6.11 -9.02 -0.79
C THR A 58 4.92 -8.05 -0.74
N ILE A 59 4.06 -8.12 -1.75
CA ILE A 59 2.85 -7.29 -1.88
C ILE A 59 1.63 -8.08 -1.44
N LYS A 60 1.51 -9.31 -1.93
CA LYS A 60 0.38 -10.20 -1.62
C LYS A 60 0.84 -11.38 -0.78
N ALA A 61 0.10 -11.65 0.30
CA ALA A 61 0.37 -12.83 1.12
C ALA A 61 0.23 -14.12 0.31
N GLN A 62 1.20 -15.02 0.45
CA GLN A 62 1.21 -16.34 -0.19
C GLN A 62 1.22 -17.41 0.87
N THR A 63 0.65 -18.57 0.56
CA THR A 63 0.65 -19.71 1.47
C THR A 63 1.28 -20.94 0.84
N VAL A 64 1.99 -21.71 1.64
CA VAL A 64 2.53 -23.00 1.23
C VAL A 64 2.39 -24.03 2.36
N ARG A 65 1.94 -25.23 1.99
CA ARG A 65 1.90 -26.40 2.86
C ARG A 65 3.19 -27.21 2.71
N LEU A 66 3.90 -27.37 3.81
CA LEU A 66 5.15 -28.13 3.89
C LEU A 66 4.93 -29.39 4.72
N THR A 67 5.68 -30.44 4.42
CA THR A 67 5.70 -31.67 5.22
C THR A 67 7.07 -31.82 5.82
N TYR A 68 7.15 -31.86 7.15
CA TYR A 68 8.40 -31.89 7.89
C TYR A 68 8.52 -33.12 8.78
N PRO A 69 9.49 -34.02 8.56
CA PRO A 69 9.84 -35.10 9.47
C PRO A 69 10.69 -34.54 10.61
N ALA A 70 10.09 -34.33 11.77
CA ALA A 70 10.76 -33.76 12.93
C ALA A 70 11.64 -34.77 13.68
N ARG A 71 12.56 -34.26 14.50
CA ARG A 71 13.50 -35.07 15.31
C ARG A 71 12.79 -35.96 16.34
N ASP A 72 11.56 -35.67 16.73
CA ASP A 72 10.72 -36.50 17.60
C ASP A 72 10.18 -37.78 16.93
N GLY A 73 10.49 -37.99 15.64
CA GLY A 73 10.03 -39.10 14.83
C GLY A 73 8.65 -38.97 14.23
N ASN A 74 7.97 -37.84 14.46
CA ASN A 74 6.67 -37.55 13.85
C ASN A 74 6.82 -36.70 12.60
N THR A 75 5.85 -36.82 11.70
CA THR A 75 5.72 -35.95 10.52
C THR A 75 4.68 -34.88 10.79
N TYR A 76 5.08 -33.63 10.63
CA TYR A 76 4.24 -32.45 10.81
C TYR A 76 3.83 -31.83 9.47
N VAL A 77 2.66 -31.23 9.46
CA VAL A 77 2.19 -30.35 8.39
C VAL A 77 2.41 -28.92 8.85
N LEU A 78 3.23 -28.18 8.14
CA LEU A 78 3.57 -26.80 8.40
C LEU A 78 2.93 -25.94 7.29
N ASN A 79 1.94 -25.12 7.65
CA ASN A 79 1.33 -24.17 6.74
C ASN A 79 1.98 -22.80 6.96
N LEU A 80 2.83 -22.43 6.04
CA LEU A 80 3.51 -21.13 6.02
C LEU A 80 2.63 -20.10 5.34
N MET A 81 2.47 -18.93 5.97
CA MET A 81 1.93 -17.70 5.36
C MET A 81 3.05 -16.68 5.25
N ASP A 82 3.47 -16.37 4.02
CA ASP A 82 4.39 -15.28 3.76
C ASP A 82 3.63 -13.96 3.71
N THR A 83 3.96 -13.02 4.61
CA THR A 83 3.21 -11.77 4.78
C THR A 83 3.97 -10.57 4.24
N PRO A 84 3.30 -9.53 3.72
CA PRO A 84 3.95 -8.27 3.41
C PRO A 84 4.65 -7.67 4.64
N GLY A 85 5.73 -6.93 4.42
CA GLY A 85 6.45 -6.24 5.50
C GLY A 85 6.12 -4.75 5.63
N HIS A 86 5.45 -4.15 4.65
CA HIS A 86 5.22 -2.71 4.58
C HIS A 86 3.88 -2.29 5.20
N VAL A 87 3.83 -1.13 5.86
CA VAL A 87 2.64 -0.58 6.54
C VAL A 87 1.41 -0.46 5.63
N ASP A 88 1.58 -0.09 4.37
CA ASP A 88 0.48 0.02 3.40
C ASP A 88 -0.27 -1.31 3.22
N PHE A 89 0.36 -2.44 3.55
CA PHE A 89 -0.23 -3.78 3.47
C PHE A 89 -0.61 -4.36 4.84
N ALA A 90 -0.73 -3.53 5.87
CA ALA A 90 -1.12 -3.98 7.22
C ALA A 90 -2.44 -4.77 7.23
N TYR A 91 -3.35 -4.48 6.29
CA TYR A 91 -4.59 -5.24 6.10
C TYR A 91 -4.32 -6.68 5.63
N GLU A 92 -3.37 -6.88 4.69
CA GLU A 92 -2.93 -8.22 4.24
C GLU A 92 -2.27 -8.99 5.39
N VAL A 93 -1.42 -8.31 6.19
CA VAL A 93 -0.79 -8.90 7.38
C VAL A 93 -1.84 -9.37 8.37
N SER A 94 -2.81 -8.52 8.72
CA SER A 94 -3.89 -8.84 9.67
C SER A 94 -4.69 -10.09 9.24
N ARG A 95 -5.01 -10.23 7.96
CA ARG A 95 -5.73 -11.41 7.42
C ARG A 95 -4.91 -12.67 7.52
N SER A 96 -3.63 -12.58 7.18
CA SER A 96 -2.70 -13.70 7.25
C SER A 96 -2.51 -14.20 8.68
N LEU A 97 -2.35 -13.26 9.63
CA LEU A 97 -2.27 -13.58 11.05
C LEU A 97 -3.54 -14.29 11.54
N ALA A 98 -4.73 -13.85 11.16
CA ALA A 98 -5.98 -14.50 11.58
C ALA A 98 -6.12 -15.96 11.11
N ALA A 99 -5.35 -16.37 10.11
CA ALA A 99 -5.31 -17.75 9.61
C ALA A 99 -4.33 -18.64 10.35
N CYS A 100 -3.47 -18.08 11.22
CA CYS A 100 -2.37 -18.77 11.90
C CYS A 100 -2.55 -18.80 13.42
N GLU A 101 -1.77 -19.65 14.09
CA GLU A 101 -1.66 -19.74 15.56
C GLU A 101 -0.32 -19.18 16.07
N GLY A 102 0.63 -18.90 15.19
CA GLY A 102 1.92 -18.36 15.59
C GLY A 102 2.65 -17.60 14.50
N SER A 103 3.76 -16.96 14.88
CA SER A 103 4.58 -16.16 13.99
C SER A 103 6.07 -16.38 14.21
N LEU A 104 6.85 -16.43 13.12
CA LEU A 104 8.29 -16.24 13.17
C LEU A 104 8.59 -14.75 13.07
N LEU A 105 9.22 -14.20 14.09
CA LEU A 105 9.71 -12.82 14.09
C LEU A 105 11.15 -12.81 13.59
N VAL A 106 11.37 -12.40 12.36
CA VAL A 106 12.71 -12.35 11.75
C VAL A 106 13.32 -10.96 11.91
N VAL A 107 14.45 -10.91 12.60
CA VAL A 107 15.21 -9.67 12.84
C VAL A 107 16.62 -9.82 12.29
N ASP A 108 17.10 -8.82 11.56
CA ASP A 108 18.48 -8.76 11.10
C ASP A 108 19.43 -8.52 12.27
N ALA A 109 20.35 -9.44 12.51
CA ALA A 109 21.31 -9.38 13.63
C ALA A 109 22.29 -8.19 13.53
N SER A 110 22.41 -7.55 12.36
CA SER A 110 23.24 -6.35 12.18
C SER A 110 22.47 -5.05 12.39
N GLN A 111 21.20 -5.00 11.95
CA GLN A 111 20.37 -3.79 12.02
C GLN A 111 19.60 -3.72 13.35
N GLY A 112 19.03 -4.83 13.81
CA GLY A 112 18.21 -4.90 15.02
C GLY A 112 16.73 -4.59 14.76
N VAL A 113 16.04 -4.16 15.82
CA VAL A 113 14.60 -3.85 15.78
C VAL A 113 14.35 -2.56 15.00
N GLU A 114 13.37 -2.60 14.10
CA GLU A 114 12.95 -1.49 13.24
C GLU A 114 11.46 -1.15 13.47
N ALA A 115 10.99 0.00 12.97
CA ALA A 115 9.63 0.47 13.22
C ALA A 115 8.54 -0.53 12.78
N GLN A 116 8.67 -1.10 11.58
CA GLN A 116 7.73 -2.09 11.06
C GLN A 116 7.76 -3.41 11.85
N THR A 117 8.90 -3.75 12.45
CA THR A 117 9.03 -4.90 13.34
C THR A 117 8.05 -4.78 14.50
N LEU A 118 8.02 -3.61 15.16
CA LEU A 118 7.10 -3.32 16.26
C LEU A 118 5.63 -3.44 15.84
N ALA A 119 5.26 -2.78 14.75
CA ALA A 119 3.87 -2.77 14.27
C ALA A 119 3.37 -4.19 13.98
N ASN A 120 4.17 -4.99 13.26
CA ASN A 120 3.81 -6.37 12.93
C ASN A 120 3.73 -7.27 14.15
N VAL A 121 4.63 -7.10 15.13
CA VAL A 121 4.61 -7.88 16.37
C VAL A 121 3.38 -7.53 17.20
N TYR A 122 3.01 -6.27 17.36
CA TYR A 122 1.80 -5.89 18.08
C TYR A 122 0.55 -6.47 17.45
N GLN A 123 0.45 -6.47 16.10
CA GLN A 123 -0.65 -7.15 15.42
C GLN A 123 -0.68 -8.67 15.70
N ALA A 124 0.48 -9.33 15.74
CA ALA A 124 0.56 -10.76 16.07
C ALA A 124 0.16 -11.03 17.51
N ILE A 125 0.57 -10.18 18.47
CA ILE A 125 0.16 -10.27 19.89
C ILE A 125 -1.36 -10.07 20.03
N GLU A 126 -1.94 -9.07 19.35
CA GLU A 126 -3.39 -8.83 19.34
C GLU A 126 -4.16 -10.02 18.75
N ALA A 127 -3.60 -10.70 17.75
CA ALA A 127 -4.15 -11.92 17.17
C ALA A 127 -3.98 -13.15 18.08
N GLY A 128 -3.27 -13.03 19.22
CA GLY A 128 -3.03 -14.11 20.18
C GLY A 128 -1.98 -15.12 19.73
N HIS A 129 -1.02 -14.72 18.90
CA HIS A 129 0.02 -15.60 18.39
C HIS A 129 1.11 -15.92 19.44
N GLU A 130 1.59 -17.15 19.42
CA GLU A 130 2.90 -17.48 19.94
C GLU A 130 3.97 -16.97 18.97
N ILE A 131 4.94 -16.21 19.46
CA ILE A 131 5.97 -15.58 18.62
C ILE A 131 7.32 -16.23 18.89
N VAL A 132 7.96 -16.71 17.82
CA VAL A 132 9.30 -17.30 17.88
C VAL A 132 10.30 -16.31 17.27
N PRO A 133 11.18 -15.68 18.08
CA PRO A 133 12.23 -14.80 17.57
C PRO A 133 13.29 -15.58 16.79
N VAL A 134 13.68 -15.04 15.64
CA VAL A 134 14.71 -15.57 14.74
C VAL A 134 15.65 -14.44 14.36
N LEU A 135 16.93 -14.56 14.72
CA LEU A 135 17.96 -13.58 14.37
C LEU A 135 18.69 -14.04 13.11
N ASN A 136 18.45 -13.32 12.02
CA ASN A 136 18.99 -13.63 10.71
C ASN A 136 20.25 -12.83 10.39
N LYS A 137 20.97 -13.27 9.37
CA LYS A 137 22.20 -12.67 8.85
C LYS A 137 23.37 -12.70 9.83
N ILE A 138 23.45 -13.74 10.67
CA ILE A 138 24.56 -13.92 11.61
C ILE A 138 25.92 -14.16 10.92
N ASP A 139 25.92 -14.39 9.60
CA ASP A 139 27.10 -14.49 8.75
C ASP A 139 27.78 -13.14 8.47
N LEU A 140 27.08 -12.03 8.74
CA LEU A 140 27.63 -10.69 8.50
C LEU A 140 28.63 -10.28 9.60
N PRO A 141 29.76 -9.62 9.24
CA PRO A 141 30.73 -9.15 10.23
C PRO A 141 30.19 -8.14 11.23
N ALA A 142 29.12 -7.43 10.88
CA ALA A 142 28.44 -6.45 11.75
C ALA A 142 27.32 -7.07 12.59
N ALA A 143 27.10 -8.39 12.51
CA ALA A 143 26.06 -9.06 13.28
C ALA A 143 26.41 -9.06 14.78
N ASP A 144 25.44 -8.66 15.61
CA ASP A 144 25.54 -8.65 17.06
C ASP A 144 24.25 -9.23 17.67
N PRO A 145 24.12 -10.56 17.71
CA PRO A 145 22.93 -11.24 18.20
C PRO A 145 22.57 -10.88 19.65
N ASP A 146 23.57 -10.74 20.53
CA ASP A 146 23.32 -10.46 21.94
C ASP A 146 22.71 -9.06 22.13
N ARG A 147 23.22 -8.07 21.43
CA ARG A 147 22.62 -6.72 21.40
C ARG A 147 21.18 -6.76 20.90
N VAL A 148 20.90 -7.53 19.84
CA VAL A 148 19.57 -7.57 19.25
C VAL A 148 18.58 -8.32 20.15
N LYS A 149 19.00 -9.35 20.88
CA LYS A 149 18.17 -10.00 21.91
C LYS A 149 17.72 -9.00 22.97
N VAL A 150 18.65 -8.21 23.50
CA VAL A 150 18.32 -7.15 24.47
C VAL A 150 17.35 -6.13 23.89
N GLN A 151 17.52 -5.73 22.61
CA GLN A 151 16.57 -4.83 21.96
C GLN A 151 15.16 -5.42 21.84
N ILE A 152 15.04 -6.71 21.51
CA ILE A 152 13.73 -7.38 21.43
C ILE A 152 13.05 -7.36 22.82
N GLU A 153 13.80 -7.62 23.88
CA GLU A 153 13.25 -7.61 25.24
C GLU A 153 12.87 -6.20 25.72
N GLU A 154 13.75 -5.22 25.53
CA GLU A 154 13.51 -3.85 26.00
C GLU A 154 12.47 -3.09 25.20
N VAL A 155 12.44 -3.27 23.87
CA VAL A 155 11.57 -2.48 22.97
C VAL A 155 10.23 -3.16 22.74
N ILE A 156 10.23 -4.49 22.58
CA ILE A 156 9.03 -5.26 22.25
C ILE A 156 8.42 -5.90 23.50
N GLY A 157 9.25 -6.25 24.48
CA GLY A 157 8.83 -6.98 25.69
C GLY A 157 8.70 -8.49 25.50
N LEU A 158 9.30 -9.05 24.44
CA LEU A 158 9.30 -10.48 24.18
C LEU A 158 10.59 -11.12 24.69
N PRO A 159 10.54 -12.29 25.38
CA PRO A 159 11.73 -13.04 25.73
C PRO A 159 12.52 -13.44 24.47
N ALA A 160 13.82 -13.18 24.45
CA ALA A 160 14.66 -13.44 23.29
C ALA A 160 15.92 -14.28 23.60
N ASP A 161 16.10 -14.73 24.84
CA ASP A 161 17.26 -15.55 25.25
C ASP A 161 17.42 -16.78 24.35
N ASP A 162 16.32 -17.43 24.00
CA ASP A 162 16.25 -18.64 23.20
C ASP A 162 15.91 -18.36 21.71
N ALA A 163 16.17 -17.14 21.24
CA ALA A 163 16.01 -16.77 19.83
C ALA A 163 16.90 -17.66 18.94
N VAL A 164 16.33 -18.14 17.82
CA VAL A 164 17.04 -19.00 16.89
C VAL A 164 17.99 -18.17 16.02
N LEU A 165 19.27 -18.53 16.01
CA LEU A 165 20.32 -17.85 15.25
C LEU A 165 20.47 -18.47 13.87
N ILE A 166 20.30 -17.69 12.79
CA ILE A 166 20.33 -18.21 11.43
C ILE A 166 21.09 -17.31 10.46
N SER A 167 21.50 -17.92 9.36
CA SER A 167 21.78 -17.25 8.10
C SER A 167 20.93 -17.86 7.01
N ALA A 168 19.85 -17.21 6.62
CA ALA A 168 19.00 -17.68 5.52
C ALA A 168 19.79 -17.76 4.19
N LYS A 169 20.78 -16.87 4.00
CA LYS A 169 21.66 -16.88 2.83
C LYS A 169 22.48 -18.16 2.74
N THR A 170 23.07 -18.62 3.82
CA THR A 170 23.95 -19.79 3.85
C THR A 170 23.25 -21.10 4.21
N GLY A 171 21.99 -21.03 4.68
CA GLY A 171 21.22 -22.18 5.17
C GLY A 171 21.53 -22.58 6.61
N LEU A 172 22.40 -21.84 7.30
CA LEU A 172 22.75 -22.11 8.69
C LEU A 172 21.56 -21.90 9.63
N GLY A 173 21.28 -22.85 10.54
CA GLY A 173 20.25 -22.75 11.57
C GLY A 173 18.81 -23.00 11.07
N ILE A 174 18.59 -23.37 9.80
CA ILE A 174 17.23 -23.58 9.25
C ILE A 174 16.52 -24.79 9.91
N GLY A 175 17.26 -25.87 10.18
CA GLY A 175 16.73 -27.04 10.89
C GLY A 175 16.27 -26.69 12.30
N GLU A 176 16.98 -25.82 13.00
CA GLU A 176 16.63 -25.32 14.33
C GLU A 176 15.35 -24.48 14.30
N VAL A 177 15.11 -23.70 13.24
CA VAL A 177 13.83 -22.98 13.04
C VAL A 177 12.67 -23.96 12.89
N LEU A 178 12.83 -25.02 12.08
CA LEU A 178 11.79 -26.04 11.87
C LEU A 178 11.47 -26.79 13.19
N GLU A 179 12.48 -27.14 13.98
CA GLU A 179 12.28 -27.76 15.29
C GLU A 179 11.63 -26.79 16.30
N ALA A 180 12.02 -25.51 16.29
CA ALA A 180 11.39 -24.50 17.14
C ALA A 180 9.90 -24.29 16.79
N LEU A 181 9.54 -24.29 15.49
CA LEU A 181 8.14 -24.24 15.05
C LEU A 181 7.33 -25.42 15.62
N VAL A 182 7.86 -26.64 15.51
CA VAL A 182 7.19 -27.85 16.02
C VAL A 182 7.03 -27.80 17.54
N ALA A 183 8.09 -27.40 18.26
CA ALA A 183 8.13 -27.45 19.71
C ALA A 183 7.36 -26.32 20.40
N ARG A 184 7.40 -25.10 19.84
CA ARG A 184 6.87 -23.90 20.52
C ARG A 184 5.49 -23.50 20.05
N LEU A 185 5.18 -23.65 18.75
CA LEU A 185 3.88 -23.22 18.26
C LEU A 185 2.77 -24.16 18.70
N PRO A 186 1.61 -23.63 19.14
CA PRO A 186 0.47 -24.45 19.48
C PRO A 186 -0.15 -25.07 18.22
N PRO A 187 -0.74 -26.27 18.34
CA PRO A 187 -1.56 -26.80 17.26
C PRO A 187 -2.87 -26.03 17.13
N PRO A 188 -3.48 -26.03 15.94
CA PRO A 188 -4.82 -25.49 15.76
C PRO A 188 -5.85 -26.22 16.59
N LYS A 189 -6.94 -25.52 16.91
CA LYS A 189 -8.12 -26.08 17.57
C LYS A 189 -9.24 -26.25 16.56
N GLY A 190 -10.13 -27.24 16.78
CA GLY A 190 -11.30 -27.45 15.95
C GLY A 190 -11.89 -28.84 16.14
N ASP A 191 -13.14 -29.02 15.70
CA ASP A 191 -13.89 -30.27 15.77
C ASP A 191 -14.33 -30.71 14.37
N ALA A 192 -13.91 -31.90 13.94
CA ALA A 192 -14.22 -32.44 12.61
C ALA A 192 -15.71 -32.84 12.44
N GLU A 193 -16.39 -33.12 13.56
CA GLU A 193 -17.79 -33.54 13.56
C GLU A 193 -18.77 -32.37 13.72
N ALA A 194 -18.26 -31.18 14.06
CA ALA A 194 -19.08 -29.97 14.14
C ALA A 194 -19.53 -29.48 12.75
N PRO A 195 -20.58 -28.64 12.68
CA PRO A 195 -20.95 -27.97 11.42
C PRO A 195 -19.78 -27.25 10.79
N THR A 196 -19.65 -27.34 9.48
CA THR A 196 -18.56 -26.69 8.73
C THR A 196 -18.51 -25.21 9.02
N LYS A 197 -17.34 -24.72 9.45
CA LYS A 197 -17.06 -23.34 9.72
C LYS A 197 -15.65 -23.02 9.21
N ALA A 198 -15.55 -22.31 8.09
CA ALA A 198 -14.28 -21.92 7.49
C ALA A 198 -14.23 -20.40 7.28
N LEU A 199 -13.08 -19.80 7.59
CA LEU A 199 -12.80 -18.39 7.37
C LEU A 199 -12.34 -18.20 5.93
N LEU A 200 -12.95 -17.27 5.20
CA LEU A 200 -12.48 -16.78 3.92
C LEU A 200 -11.32 -15.80 4.18
N VAL A 201 -10.11 -16.26 3.95
CA VAL A 201 -8.89 -15.47 4.24
C VAL A 201 -8.58 -14.51 3.10
N ASP A 202 -8.64 -15.00 1.86
CA ASP A 202 -8.40 -14.21 0.66
C ASP A 202 -9.15 -14.79 -0.55
N SER A 203 -9.28 -14.01 -1.61
CA SER A 203 -9.85 -14.50 -2.88
C SER A 203 -9.20 -13.77 -4.06
N TRP A 204 -9.10 -14.46 -5.19
CA TRP A 204 -8.62 -13.87 -6.44
C TRP A 204 -9.28 -14.52 -7.63
N TYR A 205 -9.20 -13.85 -8.76
CA TYR A 205 -9.72 -14.34 -10.01
C TYR A 205 -8.63 -15.04 -10.82
N ASP A 206 -8.84 -16.29 -11.19
CA ASP A 206 -8.04 -17.04 -12.12
C ASP A 206 -8.79 -17.20 -13.44
N SER A 207 -8.12 -17.01 -14.57
CA SER A 207 -8.76 -17.04 -15.91
C SER A 207 -9.33 -18.42 -16.30
N TYR A 208 -8.84 -19.48 -15.67
CA TYR A 208 -9.27 -20.87 -15.94
C TYR A 208 -10.20 -21.43 -14.87
N LEU A 209 -9.94 -21.09 -13.61
CA LEU A 209 -10.67 -21.65 -12.46
C LEU A 209 -11.80 -20.75 -11.95
N GLY A 210 -11.89 -19.52 -12.47
CA GLY A 210 -12.80 -18.50 -11.93
C GLY A 210 -12.30 -17.95 -10.60
N VAL A 211 -13.20 -17.69 -9.65
CA VAL A 211 -12.83 -17.21 -8.32
C VAL A 211 -12.25 -18.36 -7.50
N VAL A 212 -10.99 -18.22 -7.09
CA VAL A 212 -10.29 -19.11 -6.15
C VAL A 212 -10.35 -18.47 -4.78
N ILE A 213 -10.74 -19.23 -3.77
CA ILE A 213 -10.91 -18.75 -2.40
C ILE A 213 -9.92 -19.46 -1.50
N LEU A 214 -9.06 -18.72 -0.82
CA LEU A 214 -8.20 -19.21 0.26
C LEU A 214 -9.02 -19.32 1.54
N VAL A 215 -9.05 -20.52 2.12
CA VAL A 215 -9.86 -20.82 3.30
C VAL A 215 -9.02 -21.40 4.43
N ARG A 216 -9.37 -21.02 5.65
CA ARG A 216 -8.92 -21.63 6.88
C ARG A 216 -10.09 -22.37 7.54
N VAL A 217 -10.05 -23.69 7.55
CA VAL A 217 -11.11 -24.50 8.20
C VAL A 217 -10.91 -24.43 9.72
N LYS A 218 -11.92 -23.99 10.43
CA LYS A 218 -11.96 -23.97 11.91
C LYS A 218 -12.63 -25.22 12.44
N ASP A 219 -13.84 -25.53 11.98
CA ASP A 219 -14.61 -26.70 12.38
C ASP A 219 -15.20 -27.41 11.15
N GLY A 220 -15.56 -28.68 11.29
CA GLY A 220 -16.13 -29.48 10.23
C GLY A 220 -15.14 -29.76 9.11
N ARG A 221 -15.67 -30.03 7.91
CA ARG A 221 -14.88 -30.34 6.73
C ARG A 221 -15.44 -29.65 5.49
N LEU A 222 -14.55 -29.26 4.56
CA LEU A 222 -14.89 -28.81 3.22
C LEU A 222 -14.55 -29.92 2.21
N ARG A 223 -15.53 -30.29 1.36
CA ARG A 223 -15.37 -31.38 0.39
C ARG A 223 -15.86 -30.96 -1.00
N ARG A 224 -15.32 -31.60 -2.02
CA ARG A 224 -15.82 -31.45 -3.38
C ARG A 224 -17.31 -31.90 -3.45
N GLY A 225 -18.14 -31.16 -4.17
CA GLY A 225 -19.57 -31.38 -4.33
C GLY A 225 -20.43 -30.90 -3.15
N GLN A 226 -19.84 -30.42 -2.06
CA GLN A 226 -20.55 -29.85 -0.94
C GLN A 226 -21.22 -28.54 -1.34
N ARG A 227 -22.45 -28.35 -0.89
CA ARG A 227 -23.18 -27.10 -1.05
C ARG A 227 -22.87 -26.20 0.12
N ILE A 228 -22.23 -25.10 -0.16
CA ILE A 228 -21.76 -24.13 0.83
C ILE A 228 -22.57 -22.85 0.78
N ARG A 229 -22.65 -22.15 1.92
CA ARG A 229 -23.26 -20.83 2.07
C ARG A 229 -22.25 -19.86 2.65
N PHE A 230 -22.18 -18.67 2.08
CA PHE A 230 -21.49 -17.51 2.65
C PHE A 230 -22.40 -16.82 3.64
N MET A 231 -21.99 -16.70 4.90
CA MET A 231 -22.90 -16.26 5.97
C MET A 231 -23.23 -14.76 5.88
N ALA A 232 -22.30 -13.91 5.43
CA ALA A 232 -22.54 -12.47 5.31
C ALA A 232 -23.41 -12.11 4.10
N THR A 233 -23.16 -12.73 2.94
CA THR A 233 -23.89 -12.42 1.70
C THR A 233 -25.14 -13.28 1.50
N GLY A 234 -25.19 -14.45 2.17
CA GLY A 234 -26.24 -15.45 1.97
C GLY A 234 -26.13 -16.23 0.64
N ALA A 235 -25.10 -15.95 -0.17
CA ALA A 235 -24.89 -16.62 -1.45
C ALA A 235 -24.59 -18.11 -1.26
N VAL A 236 -25.13 -18.94 -2.15
CA VAL A 236 -25.00 -20.41 -2.07
C VAL A 236 -24.35 -20.93 -3.35
N HIS A 237 -23.28 -21.69 -3.18
CA HIS A 237 -22.51 -22.27 -4.27
C HIS A 237 -22.18 -23.74 -4.00
N THR A 238 -21.77 -24.46 -5.04
CA THR A 238 -21.31 -25.85 -4.91
C THR A 238 -19.80 -25.90 -5.11
N VAL A 239 -19.08 -26.51 -4.19
CA VAL A 239 -17.62 -26.67 -4.26
C VAL A 239 -17.26 -27.58 -5.44
N GLU A 240 -16.51 -27.05 -6.39
CA GLU A 240 -16.04 -27.78 -7.58
C GLU A 240 -14.72 -28.49 -7.33
N ALA A 241 -13.79 -27.81 -6.65
CA ALA A 241 -12.53 -28.37 -6.26
C ALA A 241 -12.10 -27.89 -4.87
N VAL A 242 -11.33 -28.73 -4.18
CA VAL A 242 -10.69 -28.46 -2.91
C VAL A 242 -9.21 -28.77 -3.08
N GLY A 243 -8.31 -27.97 -2.52
CA GLY A 243 -6.88 -28.21 -2.66
C GLY A 243 -6.01 -27.42 -1.70
N VAL A 244 -4.70 -27.65 -1.83
CA VAL A 244 -3.63 -26.99 -1.05
C VAL A 244 -2.54 -26.47 -1.96
N PHE A 245 -1.68 -25.59 -1.44
CA PHE A 245 -0.52 -25.05 -2.16
C PHE A 245 0.76 -25.74 -1.67
N THR A 246 1.50 -26.42 -2.58
CA THR A 246 2.73 -27.16 -2.26
C THR A 246 3.92 -26.86 -3.21
N PRO A 247 4.44 -25.70 -3.45
CA PRO A 247 3.88 -24.38 -3.68
C PRO A 247 2.86 -24.30 -4.83
N LYS A 248 2.82 -25.32 -5.71
CA LYS A 248 1.80 -25.40 -6.77
C LYS A 248 0.47 -25.84 -6.18
N MET A 249 -0.60 -25.47 -6.85
CA MET A 249 -1.96 -25.93 -6.52
C MET A 249 -2.07 -27.44 -6.71
N VAL A 250 -2.46 -28.16 -5.65
CA VAL A 250 -2.70 -29.60 -5.67
C VAL A 250 -4.08 -29.87 -5.11
N THR A 251 -4.91 -30.58 -5.87
CA THR A 251 -6.25 -31.00 -5.44
C THR A 251 -6.15 -32.07 -4.37
N VAL A 252 -7.04 -31.98 -3.36
CA VAL A 252 -7.21 -32.97 -2.30
C VAL A 252 -8.68 -33.37 -2.19
N ASP A 253 -8.97 -34.44 -1.45
CA ASP A 253 -10.35 -34.92 -1.30
C ASP A 253 -11.17 -33.99 -0.40
N ASP A 254 -10.58 -33.52 0.68
CA ASP A 254 -11.20 -32.61 1.64
C ASP A 254 -10.15 -31.75 2.39
N LEU A 255 -10.65 -30.73 3.09
CA LEU A 255 -9.92 -29.97 4.11
C LEU A 255 -10.64 -30.12 5.44
N GLY A 256 -9.91 -30.57 6.46
CA GLY A 256 -10.39 -30.72 7.83
C GLY A 256 -10.06 -29.51 8.73
N PRO A 257 -10.47 -29.59 10.03
CA PRO A 257 -10.16 -28.54 10.98
C PRO A 257 -8.65 -28.29 11.06
N GLY A 258 -8.27 -27.05 11.21
CA GLY A 258 -6.85 -26.68 11.28
C GLY A 258 -6.18 -26.53 9.93
N GLU A 259 -6.73 -27.02 8.83
CA GLU A 259 -6.08 -26.96 7.54
C GLU A 259 -6.32 -25.64 6.82
N LEU A 260 -5.29 -25.23 6.08
CA LEU A 260 -5.29 -24.07 5.16
C LEU A 260 -5.26 -24.60 3.73
N GLY A 261 -6.14 -24.10 2.87
CA GLY A 261 -6.20 -24.52 1.50
C GLY A 261 -7.09 -23.63 0.64
N TYR A 262 -7.40 -24.08 -0.55
CA TYR A 262 -8.27 -23.34 -1.45
C TYR A 262 -9.51 -24.15 -1.85
N ILE A 263 -10.56 -23.42 -2.22
CA ILE A 263 -11.73 -23.97 -2.89
C ILE A 263 -12.03 -23.18 -4.16
N THR A 264 -12.64 -23.86 -5.14
CA THR A 264 -13.31 -23.23 -6.28
C THR A 264 -14.78 -23.65 -6.26
N ALA A 265 -15.69 -22.75 -6.62
CA ALA A 265 -17.14 -23.00 -6.52
C ALA A 265 -17.93 -22.35 -7.67
N GLY A 266 -17.33 -22.18 -8.84
CA GLY A 266 -17.97 -21.60 -10.02
C GLY A 266 -18.52 -20.19 -9.82
N ILE A 267 -17.93 -19.42 -8.88
CA ILE A 267 -18.36 -18.08 -8.55
C ILE A 267 -17.93 -17.12 -9.67
N LYS A 268 -18.90 -16.42 -10.23
CA LYS A 268 -18.69 -15.45 -11.31
C LYS A 268 -18.63 -14.00 -10.81
N THR A 269 -19.25 -13.75 -9.65
CA THR A 269 -19.39 -12.42 -9.07
C THR A 269 -18.66 -12.38 -7.75
N VAL A 270 -17.59 -11.60 -7.65
CA VAL A 270 -16.80 -11.46 -6.42
C VAL A 270 -17.61 -10.83 -5.28
N ALA A 271 -18.66 -10.08 -5.60
CA ALA A 271 -19.59 -9.57 -4.59
C ALA A 271 -20.28 -10.69 -3.77
N ASP A 272 -20.30 -11.93 -4.27
CA ASP A 272 -20.87 -13.07 -3.54
C ASP A 272 -19.94 -13.58 -2.43
N CYS A 273 -18.65 -13.26 -2.47
CA CYS A 273 -17.65 -13.70 -1.50
C CYS A 273 -16.85 -12.49 -0.97
N SER A 274 -17.11 -12.10 0.25
CA SER A 274 -16.37 -11.05 0.92
C SER A 274 -15.23 -11.63 1.76
N VAL A 275 -14.04 -11.05 1.67
CA VAL A 275 -12.90 -11.44 2.51
C VAL A 275 -13.27 -11.23 3.99
N GLY A 276 -13.01 -12.24 4.83
CA GLY A 276 -13.43 -12.28 6.23
C GLY A 276 -14.79 -12.92 6.47
N ASP A 277 -15.53 -13.31 5.41
CA ASP A 277 -16.79 -14.02 5.56
C ASP A 277 -16.58 -15.46 6.09
N THR A 278 -17.63 -16.00 6.64
CA THR A 278 -17.67 -17.40 7.11
C THR A 278 -18.37 -18.27 6.08
N ILE A 279 -17.70 -19.33 5.69
CA ILE A 279 -18.24 -20.37 4.82
C ILE A 279 -18.76 -21.50 5.69
N THR A 280 -20.03 -21.91 5.46
CA THR A 280 -20.67 -23.00 6.18
C THR A 280 -21.39 -23.97 5.22
N ASP A 281 -21.79 -25.14 5.71
CA ASP A 281 -22.64 -26.06 4.93
C ASP A 281 -24.06 -25.49 4.81
N ASP A 282 -24.62 -25.49 3.59
CA ASP A 282 -25.97 -24.93 3.33
C ASP A 282 -27.08 -25.74 3.99
N ARG A 283 -26.89 -27.06 4.19
CA ARG A 283 -27.90 -27.97 4.78
C ARG A 283 -27.83 -27.98 6.30
N SER A 284 -26.64 -27.84 6.86
CA SER A 284 -26.39 -27.83 8.30
C SER A 284 -25.48 -26.63 8.66
N PRO A 285 -26.02 -25.40 8.58
CA PRO A 285 -25.21 -24.21 8.79
C PRO A 285 -24.75 -24.06 10.23
N ALA A 286 -23.56 -23.49 10.42
CA ALA A 286 -23.09 -23.05 11.73
C ALA A 286 -24.01 -21.97 12.31
N ALA A 287 -24.19 -21.97 13.63
CA ALA A 287 -25.11 -21.04 14.30
C ALA A 287 -24.58 -19.59 14.28
N GLU A 288 -23.27 -19.40 14.36
CA GLU A 288 -22.64 -18.09 14.44
C GLU A 288 -21.46 -17.98 13.47
N PRO A 289 -21.27 -16.83 12.82
CA PRO A 289 -20.11 -16.60 11.98
C PRO A 289 -18.83 -16.50 12.82
N LEU A 290 -17.69 -16.69 12.16
CA LEU A 290 -16.38 -16.35 12.72
C LEU A 290 -16.25 -14.83 12.81
N PRO A 291 -15.39 -14.30 13.70
CA PRO A 291 -15.00 -12.91 13.64
C PRO A 291 -14.42 -12.60 12.26
N GLY A 292 -15.05 -11.68 11.54
CA GLY A 292 -14.58 -11.23 10.23
C GLY A 292 -13.44 -10.21 10.37
N PHE A 293 -13.03 -9.66 9.23
CA PHE A 293 -12.05 -8.58 9.19
C PHE A 293 -12.74 -7.22 9.20
N LYS A 294 -12.10 -6.23 9.83
CA LYS A 294 -12.53 -4.84 9.68
C LYS A 294 -12.31 -4.44 8.21
N PRO A 295 -13.27 -3.74 7.57
CA PRO A 295 -13.07 -3.25 6.22
C PRO A 295 -11.81 -2.37 6.14
N SER A 296 -11.05 -2.52 5.07
CA SER A 296 -9.95 -1.59 4.78
C SER A 296 -10.53 -0.22 4.45
N VAL A 297 -9.97 0.83 5.03
CA VAL A 297 -10.36 2.21 4.75
C VAL A 297 -9.23 2.87 3.97
N PRO A 298 -9.48 3.31 2.73
CA PRO A 298 -8.48 4.05 1.97
C PRO A 298 -8.10 5.35 2.68
N VAL A 299 -6.80 5.63 2.74
CA VAL A 299 -6.27 6.84 3.38
C VAL A 299 -5.72 7.84 2.37
N VAL A 300 -5.39 7.38 1.17
CA VAL A 300 -4.89 8.19 0.06
C VAL A 300 -5.81 8.04 -1.13
N TRP A 301 -6.19 9.15 -1.74
CA TRP A 301 -7.06 9.18 -2.91
C TRP A 301 -6.41 9.95 -4.05
N CYS A 302 -6.52 9.45 -5.27
CA CYS A 302 -6.17 10.20 -6.48
C CYS A 302 -7.11 9.86 -7.64
N GLY A 303 -7.22 10.78 -8.60
CA GLY A 303 -7.89 10.51 -9.86
C GLY A 303 -6.95 9.78 -10.83
N LEU A 304 -7.43 8.73 -11.49
CA LEU A 304 -6.73 8.03 -12.56
C LEU A 304 -7.50 8.25 -13.88
N TYR A 305 -6.82 8.81 -14.86
CA TYR A 305 -7.41 9.15 -16.16
C TYR A 305 -6.59 8.50 -17.27
N PRO A 306 -7.23 7.90 -18.29
CA PRO A 306 -6.50 7.39 -19.42
C PRO A 306 -5.93 8.54 -20.26
N THR A 307 -4.73 8.34 -20.82
CA THR A 307 -4.11 9.31 -21.72
C THR A 307 -4.91 9.46 -23.00
N ASP A 308 -5.43 8.35 -23.53
CA ASP A 308 -6.35 8.31 -24.65
C ASP A 308 -7.78 8.12 -24.15
N ALA A 309 -8.71 8.99 -24.56
CA ALA A 309 -10.11 8.92 -24.14
C ALA A 309 -10.79 7.59 -24.55
N ASP A 310 -10.33 6.97 -25.63
CA ASP A 310 -10.85 5.68 -26.11
C ASP A 310 -10.52 4.51 -25.15
N ASP A 311 -9.52 4.67 -24.30
CA ASP A 311 -9.13 3.66 -23.30
C ASP A 311 -9.99 3.70 -22.01
N PHE A 312 -10.99 4.58 -21.90
CA PHE A 312 -11.82 4.68 -20.67
C PHE A 312 -12.52 3.36 -20.31
N GLU A 313 -13.13 2.69 -21.28
CA GLU A 313 -13.80 1.40 -21.05
C GLU A 313 -12.79 0.30 -20.65
N LYS A 314 -11.61 0.29 -21.28
CA LYS A 314 -10.52 -0.61 -20.94
C LYS A 314 -10.03 -0.37 -19.51
N LEU A 315 -9.92 0.91 -19.08
CA LEU A 315 -9.58 1.28 -17.71
C LEU A 315 -10.64 0.77 -16.73
N ARG A 316 -11.93 0.96 -17.03
CA ARG A 316 -13.03 0.48 -16.19
C ARG A 316 -12.96 -1.03 -15.95
N GLU A 317 -12.76 -1.79 -17.03
CA GLU A 317 -12.64 -3.26 -16.95
C GLU A 317 -11.39 -3.69 -16.18
N SER A 318 -10.27 -2.98 -16.38
CA SER A 318 -9.00 -3.27 -15.71
C SER A 318 -9.08 -3.00 -14.21
N LEU A 319 -9.70 -1.90 -13.80
CA LEU A 319 -9.95 -1.59 -12.38
C LEU A 319 -10.88 -2.62 -11.73
N ALA A 320 -11.92 -3.07 -12.44
CA ALA A 320 -12.79 -4.14 -11.97
C ALA A 320 -12.01 -5.44 -11.74
N LYS A 321 -11.18 -5.86 -12.69
CA LYS A 321 -10.32 -7.04 -12.56
C LYS A 321 -9.30 -6.89 -11.42
N LEU A 322 -8.69 -5.71 -11.28
CA LEU A 322 -7.74 -5.45 -10.21
C LEU A 322 -8.40 -5.58 -8.82
N ARG A 323 -9.59 -4.99 -8.65
CA ARG A 323 -10.35 -5.08 -7.41
C ARG A 323 -10.73 -6.52 -7.01
N LEU A 324 -10.87 -7.44 -7.98
CA LEU A 324 -11.07 -8.85 -7.70
C LEU A 324 -9.88 -9.47 -6.96
N ASN A 325 -8.67 -8.97 -7.26
CA ASN A 325 -7.42 -9.49 -6.71
C ASN A 325 -6.91 -8.66 -5.53
N ASP A 326 -7.52 -7.50 -5.28
CA ASP A 326 -7.17 -6.56 -4.22
C ASP A 326 -8.43 -5.96 -3.60
N ALA A 327 -8.93 -6.60 -2.54
CA ALA A 327 -10.14 -6.17 -1.85
C ALA A 327 -10.02 -4.82 -1.12
N SER A 328 -8.79 -4.32 -0.94
CA SER A 328 -8.53 -3.04 -0.30
C SER A 328 -8.65 -1.84 -1.24
N PHE A 329 -8.65 -2.10 -2.54
CA PHE A 329 -8.72 -1.08 -3.58
C PHE A 329 -10.16 -0.61 -3.81
N HIS A 330 -10.36 0.71 -3.79
CA HIS A 330 -11.66 1.34 -4.03
C HIS A 330 -11.59 2.26 -5.24
N TYR A 331 -12.65 2.32 -6.03
CA TYR A 331 -12.74 3.28 -7.14
C TYR A 331 -14.19 3.66 -7.42
N GLU A 332 -14.37 4.89 -7.89
CA GLU A 332 -15.64 5.45 -8.32
C GLU A 332 -15.44 6.30 -9.58
N PRO A 333 -16.45 6.40 -10.47
CA PRO A 333 -16.35 7.24 -11.67
C PRO A 333 -16.12 8.70 -11.30
N GLU A 334 -15.22 9.37 -12.02
CA GLU A 334 -14.91 10.79 -11.86
C GLU A 334 -14.83 11.48 -13.22
N ILE A 335 -15.21 12.75 -13.27
CA ILE A 335 -15.11 13.58 -14.47
C ILE A 335 -14.29 14.82 -14.13
N SER A 336 -13.20 15.03 -14.88
CA SER A 336 -12.40 16.25 -14.81
C SER A 336 -12.66 17.12 -16.03
N ALA A 337 -12.82 18.42 -15.83
CA ALA A 337 -12.96 19.36 -16.93
C ALA A 337 -11.68 19.44 -17.79
N ALA A 338 -10.52 19.15 -17.20
CA ALA A 338 -9.22 19.17 -17.87
C ALA A 338 -8.85 17.82 -18.53
N LEU A 339 -9.18 16.68 -17.86
CA LEU A 339 -8.70 15.34 -18.23
C LEU A 339 -9.80 14.44 -18.81
N GLY A 340 -11.07 14.85 -18.74
CA GLY A 340 -12.20 14.05 -19.24
C GLY A 340 -12.68 13.00 -18.24
N PHE A 341 -13.08 11.83 -18.73
CA PHE A 341 -13.59 10.73 -17.92
C PHE A 341 -12.47 9.90 -17.32
N GLY A 342 -12.61 9.58 -16.04
CA GLY A 342 -11.66 8.77 -15.28
C GLY A 342 -12.30 8.16 -14.05
N PHE A 343 -11.47 7.78 -13.08
CA PHE A 343 -11.91 7.20 -11.82
C PHE A 343 -11.17 7.82 -10.65
N ARG A 344 -11.91 8.14 -9.59
CA ARG A 344 -11.37 8.46 -8.28
C ARG A 344 -11.05 7.16 -7.57
N CYS A 345 -9.78 6.96 -7.22
CA CYS A 345 -9.28 5.72 -6.66
C CYS A 345 -8.75 5.94 -5.25
N GLY A 346 -9.09 5.03 -4.34
CA GLY A 346 -8.67 5.03 -2.95
C GLY A 346 -7.68 3.91 -2.65
N PHE A 347 -6.60 4.23 -1.93
CA PHE A 347 -5.45 3.39 -1.66
C PHE A 347 -5.12 3.37 -0.17
N LEU A 348 -4.48 2.30 0.29
CA LEU A 348 -4.03 2.16 1.68
C LEU A 348 -2.83 3.07 2.02
N GLY A 349 -2.05 3.46 1.01
CA GLY A 349 -0.90 4.33 1.13
C GLY A 349 -0.28 4.64 -0.23
N LEU A 350 0.88 5.31 -0.22
CA LEU A 350 1.57 5.69 -1.48
C LEU A 350 2.17 4.52 -2.21
N LEU A 351 2.78 3.58 -1.51
CA LEU A 351 3.35 2.40 -2.14
C LEU A 351 2.25 1.57 -2.81
N HIS A 352 1.09 1.45 -2.17
CA HIS A 352 -0.07 0.80 -2.76
C HIS A 352 -0.53 1.52 -4.05
N LEU A 353 -0.60 2.86 -4.03
CA LEU A 353 -0.90 3.67 -5.22
C LEU A 353 0.08 3.40 -6.37
N GLU A 354 1.38 3.44 -6.10
CA GLU A 354 2.43 3.19 -7.10
C GLU A 354 2.32 1.79 -7.71
N ILE A 355 2.11 0.78 -6.88
CA ILE A 355 1.96 -0.61 -7.31
C ILE A 355 0.73 -0.78 -8.21
N VAL A 356 -0.41 -0.20 -7.83
CA VAL A 356 -1.63 -0.27 -8.64
C VAL A 356 -1.42 0.41 -9.99
N GLN A 357 -0.79 1.58 -10.04
CA GLN A 357 -0.48 2.26 -11.30
C GLN A 357 0.45 1.42 -12.19
N GLU A 358 1.50 0.85 -11.59
CA GLU A 358 2.46 0.02 -12.33
C GLU A 358 1.81 -1.27 -12.85
N ARG A 359 0.92 -1.89 -12.08
CA ARG A 359 0.14 -3.04 -12.51
C ARG A 359 -0.81 -2.69 -13.65
N LEU A 360 -1.51 -1.56 -13.58
CA LEU A 360 -2.38 -1.09 -14.68
C LEU A 360 -1.58 -0.85 -15.97
N ALA A 361 -0.37 -0.32 -15.86
CA ALA A 361 0.51 -0.13 -17.02
C ALA A 361 1.04 -1.45 -17.58
N ARG A 362 1.57 -2.35 -16.73
CA ARG A 362 2.23 -3.59 -17.18
C ARG A 362 1.26 -4.70 -17.56
N GLU A 363 0.26 -4.96 -16.70
CA GLU A 363 -0.67 -6.09 -16.89
C GLU A 363 -1.75 -5.79 -17.92
N PHE A 364 -2.17 -4.51 -18.02
CA PHE A 364 -3.28 -4.10 -18.88
C PHE A 364 -2.88 -3.17 -20.02
N GLY A 365 -1.61 -2.72 -20.07
CA GLY A 365 -1.10 -1.84 -21.13
C GLY A 365 -1.86 -0.52 -21.19
N LEU A 366 -2.07 0.14 -20.05
CA LEU A 366 -2.75 1.41 -19.92
C LEU A 366 -1.75 2.52 -19.58
N ASP A 367 -1.77 3.58 -20.38
CA ASP A 367 -1.08 4.83 -20.06
C ASP A 367 -2.02 5.76 -19.30
N LEU A 368 -1.67 6.09 -18.05
CA LEU A 368 -2.54 6.79 -17.12
C LEU A 368 -1.93 8.11 -16.64
N ILE A 369 -2.79 9.11 -16.48
CA ILE A 369 -2.52 10.34 -15.75
C ILE A 369 -3.10 10.18 -14.35
N ALA A 370 -2.24 10.33 -13.32
CA ALA A 370 -2.69 10.43 -11.95
C ALA A 370 -2.76 11.89 -11.52
N THR A 371 -3.79 12.25 -10.76
CA THR A 371 -3.86 13.56 -10.08
C THR A 371 -3.03 13.54 -8.79
N ALA A 372 -2.90 14.70 -8.14
CA ALA A 372 -2.26 14.79 -6.84
C ALA A 372 -2.92 13.82 -5.85
N PRO A 373 -2.14 12.97 -5.13
CA PRO A 373 -2.69 12.23 -4.03
C PRO A 373 -3.24 13.20 -2.98
N SER A 374 -4.39 12.90 -2.42
CA SER A 374 -5.04 13.67 -1.36
C SER A 374 -5.50 12.75 -0.25
N VAL A 375 -5.57 13.28 0.96
CA VAL A 375 -6.17 12.59 2.09
C VAL A 375 -7.67 12.89 2.15
N VAL A 376 -8.41 12.15 2.96
CA VAL A 376 -9.83 12.44 3.21
C VAL A 376 -9.93 13.53 4.28
N TYR A 377 -10.55 14.65 3.94
CA TYR A 377 -10.83 15.73 4.89
C TYR A 377 -12.27 15.63 5.38
N ARG A 378 -12.53 16.10 6.59
CA ARG A 378 -13.89 16.29 7.12
C ARG A 378 -14.22 17.77 7.17
N ILE A 379 -15.26 18.15 6.45
CA ILE A 379 -15.73 19.52 6.38
C ILE A 379 -16.97 19.63 7.28
N HIS A 380 -16.84 20.41 8.31
CA HIS A 380 -17.95 20.80 9.17
C HIS A 380 -18.59 22.06 8.59
N THR A 381 -19.87 21.97 8.25
CA THR A 381 -20.60 23.09 7.66
C THR A 381 -21.25 23.94 8.75
N THR A 382 -21.48 25.21 8.45
CA THR A 382 -22.22 26.15 9.33
C THR A 382 -23.64 25.69 9.67
N ARG A 383 -24.16 24.66 8.96
CA ARG A 383 -25.46 24.02 9.22
C ARG A 383 -25.36 22.80 10.15
N GLY A 384 -24.16 22.45 10.61
CA GLY A 384 -23.92 21.29 11.48
C GLY A 384 -23.79 19.95 10.74
N GLU A 385 -23.72 19.95 9.41
CA GLU A 385 -23.45 18.73 8.62
C GLU A 385 -21.94 18.47 8.55
N VAL A 386 -21.54 17.21 8.64
CA VAL A 386 -20.16 16.75 8.38
C VAL A 386 -20.11 16.07 7.03
N LYS A 387 -19.22 16.53 6.15
CA LYS A 387 -19.02 15.97 4.80
C LYS A 387 -17.59 15.50 4.65
N GLU A 388 -17.41 14.28 4.17
CA GLU A 388 -16.09 13.80 3.76
C GLU A 388 -15.74 14.34 2.37
N LEU A 389 -14.53 14.88 2.25
CA LEU A 389 -14.00 15.45 1.02
C LEU A 389 -12.81 14.62 0.55
N HIS A 390 -12.99 13.93 -0.57
CA HIS A 390 -11.96 13.11 -1.21
C HIS A 390 -11.25 13.86 -2.35
N ASN A 391 -11.96 14.76 -3.03
CA ASN A 391 -11.43 15.54 -4.15
C ASN A 391 -11.35 17.03 -3.77
N PRO A 392 -10.16 17.66 -3.82
CA PRO A 392 -10.02 19.09 -3.58
C PRO A 392 -10.89 19.98 -4.48
N ALA A 393 -11.22 19.51 -5.69
CA ALA A 393 -12.08 20.27 -6.62
C ALA A 393 -13.49 20.49 -6.06
N ASP A 394 -14.01 19.53 -5.28
CA ASP A 394 -15.37 19.52 -4.73
C ASP A 394 -15.52 20.31 -3.42
N MET A 395 -14.46 21.01 -3.01
CA MET A 395 -14.49 21.81 -1.78
C MET A 395 -15.63 22.84 -1.82
N PRO A 396 -16.55 22.85 -0.82
CA PRO A 396 -17.65 23.81 -0.75
C PRO A 396 -17.18 25.26 -0.68
N ASP A 397 -18.13 26.19 -0.90
CA ASP A 397 -17.85 27.61 -0.74
C ASP A 397 -17.36 27.90 0.70
N PRO A 398 -16.26 28.62 0.88
CA PRO A 398 -15.70 28.92 2.21
C PRO A 398 -16.70 29.54 3.20
N SER A 399 -17.71 30.28 2.71
CA SER A 399 -18.76 30.87 3.55
C SER A 399 -19.69 29.85 4.21
N THR A 400 -19.72 28.61 3.70
CA THR A 400 -20.54 27.52 4.23
C THR A 400 -19.77 26.59 5.16
N ILE A 401 -18.45 26.79 5.28
CA ILE A 401 -17.56 25.99 6.12
C ILE A 401 -17.41 26.64 7.49
N ASP A 402 -17.64 25.87 8.55
CA ASP A 402 -17.33 26.26 9.91
C ASP A 402 -15.84 25.98 10.21
N HIS A 403 -15.43 24.72 10.12
CA HIS A 403 -14.04 24.31 10.22
C HIS A 403 -13.75 23.06 9.38
N ILE A 404 -12.47 22.75 9.20
CA ILE A 404 -12.01 21.59 8.45
C ILE A 404 -11.09 20.76 9.35
N GLU A 405 -11.35 19.46 9.38
CA GLU A 405 -10.49 18.50 10.04
C GLU A 405 -9.65 17.74 9.00
N GLU A 406 -8.38 17.51 9.32
CA GLU A 406 -7.49 16.64 8.56
C GLU A 406 -7.10 15.38 9.36
N PRO A 407 -6.79 14.25 8.69
CA PRO A 407 -6.34 13.05 9.37
C PRO A 407 -4.92 13.23 9.91
N TRP A 408 -4.71 12.76 11.13
CA TRP A 408 -3.42 12.73 11.79
C TRP A 408 -2.95 11.29 11.97
N ILE A 409 -1.64 11.11 12.00
CA ILE A 409 -0.97 9.84 12.26
C ILE A 409 -0.05 9.95 13.47
N LYS A 410 0.12 8.85 14.16
CA LYS A 410 1.19 8.62 15.11
C LYS A 410 2.32 7.88 14.38
N ALA A 411 3.39 8.59 14.12
CA ALA A 411 4.55 8.10 13.39
C ALA A 411 5.64 7.64 14.37
N THR A 412 6.22 6.47 14.13
CA THR A 412 7.37 5.93 14.86
C THR A 412 8.56 5.87 13.93
N ILE A 413 9.65 6.53 14.28
CA ILE A 413 10.85 6.65 13.47
C ILE A 413 12.04 6.12 14.27
N PHE A 414 12.70 5.09 13.75
CA PHE A 414 13.98 4.64 14.27
C PHE A 414 15.12 5.20 13.41
N VAL A 415 16.12 5.81 14.05
CA VAL A 415 17.22 6.43 13.34
C VAL A 415 18.51 6.39 14.19
N PRO A 416 19.70 6.19 13.59
CA PRO A 416 20.98 6.39 14.29
C PRO A 416 21.08 7.81 14.82
N ASP A 417 21.69 7.97 16.02
CA ASP A 417 21.77 9.24 16.73
C ASP A 417 22.41 10.36 15.89
N GLU A 418 23.38 10.03 15.03
CA GLU A 418 24.04 11.00 14.14
C GLU A 418 23.09 11.71 13.15
N TYR A 419 21.96 11.10 12.79
CA TYR A 419 20.95 11.67 11.86
C TYR A 419 19.72 12.22 12.59
N LEU A 420 19.62 12.04 13.90
CA LEU A 420 18.43 12.42 14.69
C LEU A 420 18.08 13.90 14.50
N GLY A 421 19.05 14.80 14.57
CA GLY A 421 18.80 16.24 14.43
C GLY A 421 18.13 16.61 13.10
N GLY A 422 18.54 15.98 12.01
CA GLY A 422 17.91 16.17 10.69
C GLY A 422 16.47 15.65 10.64
N VAL A 423 16.21 14.52 11.27
CA VAL A 423 14.86 13.92 11.36
C VAL A 423 13.92 14.77 12.18
N LEU A 424 14.36 15.27 13.35
CA LEU A 424 13.56 16.17 14.18
C LEU A 424 13.22 17.48 13.43
N THR A 425 14.17 18.03 12.67
CA THR A 425 13.94 19.20 11.82
C THR A 425 12.89 18.91 10.75
N LEU A 426 13.00 17.79 10.05
CA LEU A 426 12.01 17.36 9.05
C LEU A 426 10.62 17.25 9.64
N CYS A 427 10.46 16.57 10.79
CA CYS A 427 9.17 16.42 11.45
C CYS A 427 8.57 17.78 11.84
N ASN A 428 9.36 18.69 12.37
CA ASN A 428 8.90 20.05 12.74
C ASN A 428 8.48 20.88 11.51
N GLU A 429 9.23 20.82 10.40
CA GLU A 429 8.86 21.45 9.12
C GLU A 429 7.51 20.93 8.60
N ARG A 430 7.17 19.69 8.90
CA ARG A 430 5.90 19.01 8.53
C ARG A 430 4.81 19.15 9.59
N ARG A 431 4.85 20.19 10.41
CA ARG A 431 3.85 20.47 11.47
C ARG A 431 3.75 19.36 12.54
N GLY A 432 4.82 18.57 12.68
CA GLY A 432 4.87 17.44 13.61
C GLY A 432 4.90 17.91 15.06
N GLN A 433 4.26 17.12 15.91
CA GLN A 433 4.27 17.27 17.36
C GLN A 433 5.00 16.07 17.96
N GLN A 434 6.13 16.32 18.62
CA GLN A 434 6.88 15.27 19.29
C GLN A 434 6.06 14.72 20.47
N VAL A 435 5.86 13.41 20.48
CA VAL A 435 5.16 12.68 21.55
C VAL A 435 6.16 12.07 22.51
N ASP A 436 7.18 11.39 21.96
CA ASP A 436 8.19 10.71 22.74
C ASP A 436 9.52 10.66 22.00
N LEU A 437 10.62 10.50 22.76
CA LEU A 437 11.95 10.29 22.24
C LEU A 437 12.72 9.37 23.21
N THR A 438 12.97 8.16 22.77
CA THR A 438 13.62 7.14 23.57
C THR A 438 14.87 6.64 22.84
N TYR A 439 15.92 6.29 23.57
CA TYR A 439 17.13 5.74 23.00
C TYR A 439 17.19 4.24 23.25
N VAL A 440 17.49 3.49 22.20
CA VAL A 440 17.66 2.04 22.22
C VAL A 440 19.06 1.71 21.69
N GLY A 441 20.00 1.51 22.59
CA GLY A 441 21.42 1.39 22.24
C GLY A 441 21.96 2.67 21.58
N ASN A 442 22.40 2.57 20.33
CA ASN A 442 22.93 3.70 19.54
C ASN A 442 21.91 4.28 18.55
N ARG A 443 20.64 3.91 18.69
CA ARG A 443 19.54 4.42 17.84
C ARG A 443 18.53 5.17 18.69
N ALA A 444 17.96 6.21 18.12
CA ALA A 444 16.84 6.93 18.70
C ALA A 444 15.53 6.43 18.10
N MET A 445 14.53 6.22 18.94
CA MET A 445 13.13 6.02 18.56
C MET A 445 12.39 7.32 18.83
N ALA A 446 12.03 8.04 17.77
CA ALA A 446 11.25 9.26 17.84
C ALA A 446 9.79 8.99 17.48
N VAL A 447 8.87 9.36 18.36
CA VAL A 447 7.43 9.24 18.13
C VAL A 447 6.84 10.63 17.93
N TYR A 448 6.19 10.83 16.79
CA TYR A 448 5.57 12.10 16.39
C TYR A 448 4.11 11.92 16.03
N ARG A 449 3.28 12.91 16.34
CA ARG A 449 1.99 13.13 15.66
C ARG A 449 2.25 14.00 14.44
N LEU A 450 1.81 13.57 13.28
CA LEU A 450 1.99 14.28 12.01
C LEU A 450 0.65 14.34 11.25
N PRO A 451 0.33 15.44 10.57
CA PRO A 451 -0.78 15.44 9.62
C PRO A 451 -0.45 14.50 8.45
N LEU A 452 -1.35 13.58 8.12
CA LEU A 452 -1.10 12.60 7.06
C LEU A 452 -0.79 13.26 5.71
N ASN A 453 -1.44 14.39 5.41
CA ASN A 453 -1.21 15.14 4.17
C ASN A 453 0.23 15.67 4.04
N GLU A 454 0.95 15.90 5.14
CA GLU A 454 2.36 16.32 5.10
C GLU A 454 3.33 15.15 4.89
N VAL A 455 2.84 13.92 5.02
CA VAL A 455 3.63 12.69 4.87
C VAL A 455 3.47 12.08 3.48
N VAL A 456 2.28 12.21 2.90
CA VAL A 456 1.88 11.56 1.63
C VAL A 456 2.74 11.97 0.42
N PHE A 457 3.41 13.12 0.41
CA PHE A 457 4.12 13.57 -0.79
C PHE A 457 5.58 13.09 -0.84
N ASP A 458 6.45 13.62 0.01
CA ASP A 458 7.91 13.45 -0.10
C ASP A 458 8.61 13.14 1.23
N PHE A 459 7.82 12.98 2.31
CA PHE A 459 8.38 12.80 3.65
C PHE A 459 9.31 11.58 3.73
N TYR A 460 8.89 10.46 3.15
CA TYR A 460 9.66 9.22 3.20
C TYR A 460 10.98 9.32 2.42
N ASP A 461 10.96 9.94 1.24
CA ASP A 461 12.15 10.14 0.43
C ASP A 461 13.13 11.10 1.11
N ARG A 462 12.63 12.17 1.72
CA ARG A 462 13.44 13.09 2.52
C ARG A 462 14.00 12.41 3.76
N LEU A 463 13.21 11.62 4.46
CA LEU A 463 13.64 10.85 5.62
C LEU A 463 14.80 9.91 5.26
N LYS A 464 14.67 9.16 4.17
CA LYS A 464 15.73 8.31 3.63
C LYS A 464 16.96 9.10 3.24
N SER A 465 16.79 10.20 2.54
CA SER A 465 17.90 11.06 2.11
C SER A 465 18.69 11.61 3.30
N ILE A 466 18.01 12.17 4.31
CA ILE A 466 18.62 12.74 5.52
C ILE A 466 19.37 11.67 6.31
N SER A 467 18.80 10.48 6.41
CA SER A 467 19.37 9.37 7.20
C SER A 467 20.27 8.45 6.38
N ARG A 468 20.54 8.75 5.11
CA ARG A 468 21.28 7.88 4.16
C ARG A 468 20.69 6.46 4.07
N GLY A 469 19.38 6.34 4.20
CA GLY A 469 18.67 5.08 4.16
C GLY A 469 18.58 4.32 5.50
N TYR A 470 19.20 4.84 6.57
CA TYR A 470 19.24 4.16 7.87
C TYR A 470 18.00 4.40 8.74
N ALA A 471 17.13 5.35 8.41
CA ALA A 471 15.89 5.54 9.17
C ALA A 471 14.82 4.58 8.70
N SER A 472 14.14 3.94 9.65
CA SER A 472 12.87 3.26 9.40
C SER A 472 11.70 4.09 9.89
N PHE A 473 10.57 3.96 9.21
CA PHE A 473 9.36 4.73 9.45
C PHE A 473 8.15 3.81 9.40
N ASP A 474 7.30 3.94 10.40
CA ASP A 474 6.01 3.31 10.45
C ASP A 474 4.98 4.27 11.05
N TYR A 475 3.69 4.08 10.75
CA TYR A 475 2.66 4.95 11.30
C TYR A 475 1.33 4.23 11.52
N ALA A 476 0.54 4.77 12.43
CA ALA A 476 -0.84 4.39 12.65
C ALA A 476 -1.74 5.62 12.60
N MET A 477 -2.99 5.46 12.17
CA MET A 477 -3.98 6.54 12.20
C MET A 477 -4.24 6.98 13.64
N ASP A 478 -4.23 8.30 13.89
CA ASP A 478 -4.43 8.92 15.19
C ASP A 478 -5.60 9.91 15.19
N GLY A 479 -6.62 9.59 14.39
CA GLY A 479 -7.86 10.35 14.31
C GLY A 479 -7.78 11.58 13.41
N TYR A 480 -8.69 12.52 13.67
CA TYR A 480 -8.83 13.78 12.94
C TYR A 480 -8.63 14.96 13.89
N ALA A 481 -8.07 16.05 13.37
CA ALA A 481 -7.95 17.29 14.12
C ALA A 481 -8.23 18.50 13.23
N GLU A 482 -8.81 19.55 13.82
CA GLU A 482 -9.05 20.83 13.16
C GLU A 482 -7.75 21.47 12.70
N SER A 483 -7.76 22.04 11.48
CA SER A 483 -6.61 22.70 10.87
C SER A 483 -7.03 23.83 9.95
N ASP A 484 -6.22 24.89 9.89
CA ASP A 484 -6.45 26.04 8.99
C ASP A 484 -6.03 25.69 7.56
N LEU A 485 -6.92 24.96 6.88
CA LEU A 485 -6.71 24.45 5.54
C LEU A 485 -7.38 25.33 4.49
N VAL A 486 -6.70 25.46 3.35
CA VAL A 486 -7.22 26.23 2.22
C VAL A 486 -7.05 25.45 0.92
N LYS A 487 -8.05 25.57 0.03
CA LYS A 487 -7.95 25.09 -1.35
C LYS A 487 -7.09 26.05 -2.15
N ILE A 488 -6.10 25.50 -2.84
CA ILE A 488 -5.27 26.22 -3.80
C ILE A 488 -5.70 25.77 -5.20
N SER A 489 -6.14 26.71 -6.00
CA SER A 489 -6.51 26.49 -7.41
C SER A 489 -5.37 26.95 -8.30
N ILE A 490 -4.98 26.12 -9.27
CA ILE A 490 -4.01 26.49 -10.30
C ILE A 490 -4.77 26.97 -11.52
N LEU A 491 -4.47 28.20 -11.94
CA LEU A 491 -5.09 28.84 -13.10
C LEU A 491 -4.10 28.94 -14.24
N VAL A 492 -4.49 28.52 -15.42
CA VAL A 492 -3.72 28.67 -16.65
C VAL A 492 -4.46 29.60 -17.59
N ASN A 493 -3.89 30.78 -17.86
CA ASN A 493 -4.54 31.89 -18.58
C ASN A 493 -5.84 32.41 -17.96
N GLY A 494 -6.07 32.13 -16.68
CA GLY A 494 -7.28 32.50 -15.94
C GLY A 494 -8.29 31.38 -15.78
N ASP A 495 -8.13 30.27 -16.53
CA ASP A 495 -9.00 29.11 -16.44
C ASP A 495 -8.47 28.15 -15.35
N PRO A 496 -9.32 27.69 -14.42
CA PRO A 496 -8.92 26.75 -13.39
C PRO A 496 -8.67 25.36 -13.99
N VAL A 497 -7.57 24.72 -13.53
CA VAL A 497 -7.24 23.34 -13.86
C VAL A 497 -7.54 22.49 -12.63
N ASP A 498 -8.72 21.85 -12.62
CA ASP A 498 -9.25 21.08 -11.49
C ASP A 498 -8.31 19.95 -11.04
N ALA A 499 -7.70 19.23 -11.98
CA ALA A 499 -6.74 18.16 -11.71
C ALA A 499 -5.46 18.61 -11.00
N LEU A 500 -5.16 19.91 -10.96
CA LEU A 500 -4.03 20.51 -10.27
C LEU A 500 -4.43 21.22 -8.96
N ALA A 501 -5.71 21.19 -8.60
CA ALA A 501 -6.18 21.74 -7.34
C ALA A 501 -5.73 20.87 -6.17
N PHE A 502 -5.30 21.49 -5.08
CA PHE A 502 -4.90 20.78 -3.86
C PHE A 502 -5.25 21.57 -2.59
N ILE A 503 -5.27 20.87 -1.46
CA ILE A 503 -5.51 21.47 -0.15
C ILE A 503 -4.19 21.51 0.60
N ALA A 504 -3.89 22.63 1.22
CA ALA A 504 -2.71 22.81 2.06
C ALA A 504 -3.04 23.67 3.28
N HIS A 505 -2.21 23.53 4.32
CA HIS A 505 -2.27 24.44 5.46
C HIS A 505 -1.93 25.88 5.01
N ARG A 506 -2.67 26.86 5.53
CA ARG A 506 -2.54 28.27 5.11
C ARG A 506 -1.12 28.81 5.17
N SER A 507 -0.34 28.41 6.18
CA SER A 507 1.05 28.84 6.33
C SER A 507 1.98 28.35 5.22
N GLN A 508 1.65 27.22 4.56
CA GLN A 508 2.43 26.61 3.48
C GLN A 508 1.89 26.93 2.08
N ALA A 509 0.69 27.52 2.02
CA ALA A 509 -0.06 27.71 0.78
C ALA A 509 0.71 28.52 -0.27
N GLU A 510 1.34 29.64 0.12
CA GLU A 510 2.10 30.48 -0.80
C GLU A 510 3.36 29.79 -1.32
N LYS A 511 4.11 29.13 -0.42
CA LYS A 511 5.34 28.40 -0.76
C LYS A 511 5.03 27.27 -1.76
N ARG A 512 4.05 26.42 -1.47
CA ARG A 512 3.64 25.32 -2.35
C ARG A 512 3.06 25.84 -3.67
N GLY A 513 2.19 26.85 -3.63
CA GLY A 513 1.62 27.46 -4.83
C GLY A 513 2.67 28.04 -5.77
N ARG A 514 3.71 28.67 -5.22
CA ARG A 514 4.83 29.22 -5.99
C ARG A 514 5.67 28.11 -6.64
N ALA A 515 6.03 27.08 -5.88
CA ALA A 515 6.81 25.95 -6.38
C ALA A 515 6.11 25.24 -7.55
N ILE A 516 4.78 25.03 -7.44
CA ILE A 516 3.98 24.43 -8.53
C ILE A 516 3.99 25.36 -9.78
N CYS A 517 3.78 26.67 -9.61
CA CYS A 517 3.81 27.60 -10.74
C CYS A 517 5.17 27.63 -11.45
N GLU A 518 6.28 27.60 -10.70
CA GLU A 518 7.64 27.54 -11.24
C GLU A 518 7.86 26.25 -12.03
N LYS A 519 7.46 25.11 -11.48
CA LYS A 519 7.59 23.80 -12.13
C LYS A 519 6.77 23.69 -13.41
N LEU A 520 5.52 24.12 -13.35
CA LEU A 520 4.66 24.15 -14.55
C LEU A 520 5.25 25.07 -15.64
N LYS A 521 5.90 26.19 -15.27
CA LYS A 521 6.57 27.07 -16.23
C LYS A 521 7.76 26.39 -16.92
N GLU A 522 8.48 25.50 -16.26
CA GLU A 522 9.56 24.72 -16.86
C GLU A 522 9.03 23.68 -17.87
N LEU A 523 7.90 23.05 -17.54
CA LEU A 523 7.39 21.86 -18.23
C LEU A 523 6.42 22.19 -19.37
N ILE A 524 5.63 23.26 -19.23
CA ILE A 524 4.72 23.67 -20.30
C ILE A 524 5.53 24.34 -21.42
N PRO A 525 5.47 23.84 -22.66
CA PRO A 525 6.22 24.38 -23.77
C PRO A 525 5.73 25.79 -24.14
N ARG A 526 6.66 26.63 -24.62
CA ARG A 526 6.31 27.95 -25.14
C ARG A 526 5.37 27.82 -26.33
N GLN A 527 4.28 28.58 -26.29
CA GLN A 527 3.32 28.66 -27.38
C GLN A 527 3.36 30.02 -28.09
N LEU A 528 2.53 30.21 -29.12
CA LEU A 528 2.52 31.45 -29.89
C LEU A 528 2.01 32.67 -29.12
N PHE A 529 1.47 32.47 -27.92
CA PHE A 529 0.98 33.49 -27.01
C PHE A 529 1.60 33.32 -25.60
N LYS A 530 1.52 34.36 -24.78
CA LYS A 530 1.96 34.30 -23.39
C LYS A 530 0.99 33.46 -22.57
N ILE A 531 1.53 32.55 -21.75
CA ILE A 531 0.75 31.74 -20.83
C ILE A 531 1.00 32.28 -19.42
N ALA A 532 -0.05 32.66 -18.70
CA ALA A 532 0.00 33.01 -17.29
C ALA A 532 -0.38 31.79 -16.46
N ILE A 533 0.50 31.39 -15.55
CA ILE A 533 0.26 30.33 -14.56
C ILE A 533 0.11 31.03 -13.21
N GLN A 534 -0.96 30.73 -12.48
CA GLN A 534 -1.27 31.41 -11.22
C GLN A 534 -1.75 30.39 -10.19
N ALA A 535 -1.34 30.55 -8.96
CA ALA A 535 -1.93 29.86 -7.82
C ALA A 535 -2.82 30.84 -7.06
N ALA A 536 -4.03 30.42 -6.71
CA ALA A 536 -5.03 31.28 -6.07
C ALA A 536 -5.72 30.57 -4.90
N ILE A 537 -6.06 31.33 -3.87
CA ILE A 537 -6.97 30.95 -2.78
C ILE A 537 -8.26 31.76 -2.97
N GLY A 538 -9.34 31.09 -3.38
CA GLY A 538 -10.54 31.76 -3.82
C GLY A 538 -10.25 32.74 -4.96
N SER A 539 -10.53 34.04 -4.77
CA SER A 539 -10.23 35.09 -5.76
C SER A 539 -8.83 35.70 -5.64
N ARG A 540 -8.09 35.41 -4.54
CA ARG A 540 -6.78 36.00 -4.26
C ARG A 540 -5.67 35.19 -4.91
N ILE A 541 -4.92 35.80 -5.84
CA ILE A 541 -3.71 35.23 -6.42
C ILE A 541 -2.57 35.32 -5.39
N ILE A 542 -1.97 34.16 -5.05
CA ILE A 542 -0.85 34.03 -4.11
C ILE A 542 0.51 33.84 -4.79
N ALA A 543 0.53 33.30 -6.02
CA ALA A 543 1.73 33.16 -6.83
C ALA A 543 1.39 33.30 -8.31
N ARG A 544 2.37 33.76 -9.10
CA ARG A 544 2.22 33.93 -10.54
C ARG A 544 3.53 33.76 -11.26
N GLU A 545 3.49 32.95 -12.31
CA GLU A 545 4.55 32.78 -13.29
C GLU A 545 4.05 33.05 -14.70
N THR A 546 4.96 33.34 -15.63
CA THR A 546 4.60 33.63 -17.00
C THR A 546 5.56 32.96 -17.98
N ILE A 547 5.00 32.17 -18.92
CA ILE A 547 5.74 31.59 -20.03
C ILE A 547 5.69 32.59 -21.20
N GLY A 548 6.86 32.96 -21.71
CA GLY A 548 6.97 33.88 -22.83
C GLY A 548 6.47 33.26 -24.14
N ALA A 549 5.81 34.06 -24.96
CA ALA A 549 5.38 33.61 -26.30
C ALA A 549 6.57 33.29 -27.21
N LEU A 550 6.44 32.29 -28.07
CA LEU A 550 7.33 32.14 -29.22
C LEU A 550 7.26 33.41 -30.06
N ALA A 551 8.39 34.04 -30.28
CA ALA A 551 8.49 35.24 -31.08
C ALA A 551 9.28 34.95 -32.36
N LYS A 552 8.62 35.05 -33.51
CA LYS A 552 9.32 35.15 -34.77
C LYS A 552 9.81 36.60 -34.90
N ASP A 553 11.07 36.81 -35.21
CA ASP A 553 11.57 38.16 -35.50
C ASP A 553 10.99 38.64 -36.84
N VAL A 554 9.84 39.35 -36.73
CA VAL A 554 9.14 39.90 -37.90
C VAL A 554 9.84 41.11 -38.51
N THR A 555 10.88 41.61 -37.79
CA THR A 555 11.65 42.77 -38.19
C THR A 555 12.98 42.42 -38.86
N ALA A 556 13.40 41.13 -38.80
CA ALA A 556 14.69 40.66 -39.34
C ALA A 556 14.91 40.99 -40.84
N LYS A 557 13.86 41.13 -41.62
CA LYS A 557 13.92 41.48 -43.07
C LYS A 557 13.74 42.98 -43.32
N CYS A 558 13.62 43.81 -42.30
CA CYS A 558 13.52 45.27 -42.45
C CYS A 558 14.89 45.90 -42.50
N TYR A 559 15.51 45.90 -43.67
CA TYR A 559 16.74 46.64 -43.94
C TYR A 559 16.41 48.13 -44.09
N GLY A 560 17.15 48.99 -43.34
CA GLY A 560 17.00 50.46 -43.38
C GLY A 560 16.08 51.02 -42.28
N GLY A 561 16.25 52.30 -41.96
CA GLY A 561 15.70 52.98 -40.77
C GLY A 561 14.18 53.28 -40.78
N ASP A 562 13.35 52.53 -41.46
CA ASP A 562 11.89 52.73 -41.44
C ASP A 562 11.28 52.24 -40.11
N ILE A 563 11.33 53.12 -39.13
CA ILE A 563 10.81 52.93 -37.77
C ILE A 563 9.29 52.67 -37.80
N THR A 564 8.57 53.33 -38.74
CA THR A 564 7.10 53.22 -38.86
C THR A 564 6.69 51.84 -39.31
N ARG A 565 7.40 51.23 -40.25
CA ARG A 565 7.16 49.88 -40.74
C ARG A 565 7.47 48.83 -39.70
N LYS A 566 8.56 48.97 -38.95
CA LYS A 566 8.93 48.11 -37.81
C LYS A 566 7.84 48.13 -36.75
N ARG A 567 7.33 49.33 -36.40
CA ARG A 567 6.28 49.50 -35.40
C ARG A 567 4.96 48.85 -35.82
N LYS A 568 4.53 49.06 -37.08
CA LYS A 568 3.33 48.40 -37.64
C LYS A 568 3.41 46.87 -37.64
N LEU A 569 4.58 46.30 -37.95
CA LEU A 569 4.78 44.86 -37.94
C LEU A 569 4.73 44.29 -36.51
N LEU A 570 5.31 44.99 -35.55
CA LEU A 570 5.26 44.61 -34.11
C LEU A 570 3.83 44.74 -33.55
N GLU A 571 3.06 45.78 -33.97
CA GLU A 571 1.66 45.96 -33.58
C GLU A 571 0.78 44.84 -34.14
N LYS A 572 0.91 44.50 -35.44
CA LYS A 572 0.22 43.36 -36.05
C LYS A 572 0.53 42.04 -35.39
N GLN A 573 1.80 41.81 -34.99
CA GLN A 573 2.19 40.62 -34.27
C GLN A 573 1.54 40.58 -32.88
N LYS A 574 1.48 41.73 -32.19
CA LYS A 574 0.85 41.86 -30.88
C LYS A 574 -0.66 41.59 -30.94
N GLU A 575 -1.35 42.12 -31.96
CA GLU A 575 -2.78 41.86 -32.22
C GLU A 575 -3.03 40.40 -32.58
N GLY A 576 -2.21 39.79 -33.43
CA GLY A 576 -2.31 38.39 -33.79
C GLY A 576 -2.16 37.47 -32.56
N LYS A 577 -1.19 37.76 -31.70
CA LYS A 577 -1.00 37.04 -30.44
C LYS A 577 -2.18 37.22 -29.46
N LYS A 578 -2.79 38.43 -29.42
CA LYS A 578 -3.97 38.69 -28.59
C LYS A 578 -5.19 37.88 -29.08
N ARG A 579 -5.41 37.76 -30.41
CA ARG A 579 -6.47 36.92 -30.97
C ARG A 579 -6.23 35.45 -30.72
N MET A 580 -4.99 34.94 -30.91
CA MET A 580 -4.66 33.54 -30.62
C MET A 580 -4.88 33.20 -29.17
N ARG A 581 -4.63 34.13 -28.24
CA ARG A 581 -4.90 33.91 -26.80
C ARG A 581 -6.41 33.76 -26.50
N GLN A 582 -7.29 34.37 -27.27
CA GLN A 582 -8.74 34.30 -27.07
C GLN A 582 -9.33 32.95 -27.54
N PHE A 583 -8.68 32.24 -28.47
CA PHE A 583 -9.17 31.02 -29.09
C PHE A 583 -8.29 29.78 -28.84
N GLY A 584 -7.07 29.95 -28.33
CA GLY A 584 -6.15 28.85 -28.10
C GLY A 584 -6.32 28.25 -26.71
N LYS A 585 -6.73 26.98 -26.61
CA LYS A 585 -6.57 26.20 -25.41
C LYS A 585 -5.09 25.93 -25.18
N VAL A 586 -4.64 26.05 -23.94
CA VAL A 586 -3.26 25.70 -23.58
C VAL A 586 -3.19 24.20 -23.43
N GLU A 587 -2.37 23.55 -24.26
CA GLU A 587 -2.03 22.14 -24.06
C GLU A 587 -1.04 22.01 -22.91
N ILE A 588 -1.48 21.36 -21.84
CA ILE A 588 -0.65 21.03 -20.69
C ILE A 588 -0.15 19.61 -20.93
N PRO A 589 1.17 19.38 -21.08
CA PRO A 589 1.70 18.05 -21.28
C PRO A 589 1.41 17.15 -20.07
N GLN A 590 1.19 15.87 -20.33
CA GLN A 590 0.99 14.87 -19.27
C GLN A 590 2.11 14.88 -18.23
N THR A 591 3.36 15.04 -18.70
CA THR A 591 4.54 15.16 -17.83
C THR A 591 4.45 16.35 -16.86
N ALA A 592 3.71 17.40 -17.19
CA ALA A 592 3.51 18.55 -16.32
C ALA A 592 2.58 18.22 -15.14
N PHE A 593 1.56 17.37 -15.32
CA PHE A 593 0.72 16.88 -14.23
C PHE A 593 1.54 16.02 -13.27
N LEU A 594 2.28 15.03 -13.78
CA LEU A 594 3.10 14.14 -12.97
C LEU A 594 4.20 14.88 -12.21
N ALA A 595 4.84 15.86 -12.85
CA ALA A 595 5.94 16.59 -12.23
C ALA A 595 5.48 17.70 -11.28
N ALA A 596 4.29 18.29 -11.51
CA ALA A 596 3.68 19.20 -10.54
C ALA A 596 3.36 18.49 -9.20
N LEU A 597 3.24 17.15 -9.22
CA LEU A 597 2.96 16.31 -8.05
C LEU A 597 4.22 15.93 -7.26
N LYS A 598 5.39 15.94 -7.90
CA LYS A 598 6.69 15.61 -7.31
C LYS A 598 7.47 16.84 -6.87
N ILE A 599 6.80 17.94 -6.56
CA ILE A 599 7.47 19.17 -6.15
C ILE A 599 7.85 19.05 -4.67
N ASP A 600 9.15 19.00 -4.43
CA ASP A 600 9.75 19.23 -3.14
C ASP A 600 9.39 20.64 -2.66
N ALA A 601 8.59 20.74 -1.64
CA ALA A 601 8.20 22.01 -1.05
C ALA A 601 9.19 22.43 0.04
#